data_e427a4d379093db58b1c92eae826d337
#
_entry.id   e427a4d379093db58b1c92eae826d337
#
_cell.length_a   1.000
_cell.length_b   1.000
_cell.length_c   1.000
_cell.angle_alpha   90.00
_cell.angle_beta   90.00
_cell.angle_gamma   90.00
#
_symmetry.space_group_name_H-M   'P 1'
#
loop_
_entity.id
_entity.type
_entity.pdbx_description
1 polymer ?
#
loop_
_entity_poly.entity_id
_entity_poly.type
_entity_poly.pdbx_seq_one_letter_code
_entity_poly.pdbx_strand_id
1 'polypeptide(L)'
;MRIGIDFGGTKIEAAALDASGAFAARIREPNPGTYDAALNLVAYLIARVEAEAGPARSVGLAIPGSPSPRTGLIRNANSTYLNGRRLAEDLEAALGRPVRLANDANCLALSEAADGAGAGAASLFGVILGTGCGGGLVIDGKLVEGAHAVAAEIGHISLPWPSAEEAPGPACWCGLSGCLETWISGTGFQRDHEAATGRAWKAQAVIDAARAGDAQAAAALDRYIDRLGRGLAMIVNLADPEVFVLGGGMSNVVELYDRLPDIVARYVFSDSWEGRIVPARWGDSSGVRGGARLWDA
;
A
#
# COMPACT_ATOMS: atom_id res chain seq x y z
N MET A 1 -17.19 17.49 7.35
CA MET A 1 -15.87 17.19 6.82
C MET A 1 -15.28 15.98 7.51
N ARG A 2 -14.44 15.20 6.82
CA ARG A 2 -13.59 14.12 7.34
C ARG A 2 -12.16 14.50 7.02
N ILE A 3 -11.26 14.44 7.98
CA ILE A 3 -9.84 14.70 7.72
C ILE A 3 -9.09 13.38 7.62
N GLY A 4 -8.31 13.26 6.56
CA GLY A 4 -7.30 12.25 6.40
C GLY A 4 -5.90 12.82 6.48
N ILE A 5 -4.99 12.04 7.03
CA ILE A 5 -3.56 12.31 7.04
C ILE A 5 -2.87 11.15 6.32
N ASP A 6 -1.96 11.46 5.42
CA ASP A 6 -0.98 10.51 4.90
C ASP A 6 0.37 10.82 5.54
N PHE A 7 0.78 9.96 6.46
CA PHE A 7 2.02 10.09 7.21
C PHE A 7 3.15 9.37 6.45
N GLY A 8 3.63 9.99 5.37
CA GLY A 8 4.70 9.42 4.55
C GLY A 8 6.10 9.62 5.13
N GLY A 9 7.07 8.86 4.66
CA GLY A 9 8.46 8.95 5.14
C GLY A 9 9.16 10.26 4.78
N THR A 10 8.80 10.90 3.66
CA THR A 10 9.43 12.15 3.19
C THR A 10 8.53 13.36 3.32
N LYS A 11 7.23 13.18 3.39
CA LYS A 11 6.20 14.23 3.44
C LYS A 11 5.04 13.76 4.31
N ILE A 12 4.35 14.70 4.95
CA ILE A 12 3.08 14.48 5.63
C ILE A 12 2.03 15.33 4.92
N GLU A 13 0.89 14.73 4.59
CA GLU A 13 -0.20 15.38 3.90
C GLU A 13 -1.47 15.31 4.74
N ALA A 14 -2.19 16.43 4.82
CA ALA A 14 -3.52 16.51 5.40
C ALA A 14 -4.52 16.96 4.36
N ALA A 15 -5.69 16.35 4.34
CA ALA A 15 -6.79 16.80 3.50
C ALA A 15 -8.15 16.65 4.19
N ALA A 16 -9.05 17.61 3.93
CA ALA A 16 -10.46 17.50 4.27
C ALA A 16 -11.25 16.99 3.06
N LEU A 17 -12.06 15.97 3.26
CA LEU A 17 -13.04 15.49 2.30
C LEU A 17 -14.44 15.97 2.70
N ASP A 18 -15.19 16.47 1.73
CA ASP A 18 -16.61 16.75 1.89
C ASP A 18 -17.48 15.48 1.83
N ALA A 19 -18.80 15.64 1.85
CA ALA A 19 -19.73 14.52 1.81
C ALA A 19 -19.67 13.74 0.47
N SER A 20 -19.28 14.39 -0.62
CA SER A 20 -19.13 13.76 -1.93
C SER A 20 -17.80 13.02 -2.09
N GLY A 21 -16.85 13.20 -1.15
CA GLY A 21 -15.48 12.70 -1.23
C GLY A 21 -14.54 13.63 -2.00
N ALA A 22 -14.97 14.85 -2.38
CA ALA A 22 -14.08 15.83 -2.98
C ALA A 22 -13.19 16.51 -1.94
N PHE A 23 -11.98 16.92 -2.36
CA PHE A 23 -11.09 17.70 -1.50
C PHE A 23 -11.66 19.12 -1.30
N ALA A 24 -11.98 19.46 -0.03
CA ALA A 24 -12.34 20.82 0.37
C ALA A 24 -11.09 21.65 0.73
N ALA A 25 -10.07 21.00 1.31
CA ALA A 25 -8.74 21.57 1.57
C ALA A 25 -7.69 20.48 1.50
N ARG A 26 -6.45 20.85 1.16
CA ARG A 26 -5.32 19.92 1.06
C ARG A 26 -4.00 20.65 1.28
N ILE A 27 -3.20 20.17 2.23
CA ILE A 27 -1.92 20.78 2.58
C ILE A 27 -0.89 19.66 2.74
N ARG A 28 0.31 19.90 2.23
CA ARG A 28 1.41 18.94 2.28
C ARG A 28 2.70 19.65 2.70
N GLU A 29 3.42 19.05 3.65
CA GLU A 29 4.68 19.57 4.16
C GLU A 29 5.74 18.45 4.22
N PRO A 30 7.04 18.80 4.19
CA PRO A 30 8.11 17.83 4.40
C PRO A 30 8.00 17.17 5.77
N ASN A 31 8.25 15.86 5.85
CA ASN A 31 8.31 15.15 7.11
C ASN A 31 9.60 15.55 7.86
N PRO A 32 9.52 16.05 9.11
CA PRO A 32 10.68 16.53 9.86
C PRO A 32 11.62 15.41 10.35
N GLY A 33 11.24 14.14 10.23
CA GLY A 33 12.10 12.99 10.53
C GLY A 33 12.29 12.66 12.01
N THR A 34 11.60 13.35 12.91
CA THR A 34 11.60 13.05 14.36
C THR A 34 10.19 12.97 14.89
N TYR A 35 9.98 12.17 15.94
CA TYR A 35 8.64 11.88 16.46
C TYR A 35 7.89 13.14 16.91
N ASP A 36 8.46 13.92 17.82
CA ASP A 36 7.79 15.08 18.41
C ASP A 36 7.50 16.18 17.37
N ALA A 37 8.45 16.41 16.47
CA ALA A 37 8.24 17.37 15.38
C ALA A 37 7.18 16.91 14.39
N ALA A 38 7.11 15.61 14.08
CA ALA A 38 6.07 15.07 13.21
C ALA A 38 4.69 15.10 13.86
N LEU A 39 4.58 14.79 15.16
CA LEU A 39 3.35 14.92 15.93
C LEU A 39 2.82 16.38 15.88
N ASN A 40 3.69 17.34 16.16
CA ASN A 40 3.35 18.76 16.10
C ASN A 40 2.94 19.20 14.69
N LEU A 41 3.63 18.69 13.66
CA LEU A 41 3.28 18.97 12.28
C LEU A 41 1.89 18.44 11.92
N VAL A 42 1.56 17.22 12.32
CA VAL A 42 0.21 16.64 12.11
C VAL A 42 -0.86 17.52 12.74
N ALA A 43 -0.69 17.92 14.01
CA ALA A 43 -1.63 18.81 14.71
C ALA A 43 -1.76 20.16 13.99
N TYR A 44 -0.65 20.75 13.57
CA TYR A 44 -0.64 22.00 12.80
C TYR A 44 -1.37 21.86 11.46
N LEU A 45 -1.12 20.81 10.69
CA LEU A 45 -1.77 20.57 9.39
C LEU A 45 -3.27 20.39 9.54
N ILE A 46 -3.72 19.66 10.58
CA ILE A 46 -5.15 19.50 10.88
C ILE A 46 -5.80 20.85 11.16
N ALA A 47 -5.19 21.68 12.04
CA ALA A 47 -5.71 23.00 12.35
C ALA A 47 -5.79 23.91 11.09
N ARG A 48 -4.80 23.83 10.21
CA ARG A 48 -4.78 24.57 8.93
C ARG A 48 -5.89 24.14 7.99
N VAL A 49 -6.07 22.82 7.83
CA VAL A 49 -7.13 22.26 6.98
C VAL A 49 -8.52 22.60 7.54
N GLU A 50 -8.70 22.59 8.87
CA GLU A 50 -9.97 22.99 9.50
C GLU A 50 -10.26 24.49 9.39
N ALA A 51 -9.23 25.33 9.44
CA ALA A 51 -9.39 26.77 9.21
C ALA A 51 -9.89 27.07 7.79
N GLU A 52 -9.51 26.26 6.80
CA GLU A 52 -9.87 26.43 5.39
C GLU A 52 -11.20 25.75 5.04
N ALA A 53 -11.44 24.52 5.51
CA ALA A 53 -12.60 23.69 5.13
C ALA A 53 -13.71 23.64 6.20
N GLY A 54 -13.48 24.18 7.39
CA GLY A 54 -14.36 24.06 8.55
C GLY A 54 -14.07 22.82 9.41
N PRO A 55 -14.71 22.72 10.59
CA PRO A 55 -14.42 21.68 11.56
C PRO A 55 -14.72 20.27 11.04
N ALA A 56 -13.83 19.33 11.32
CA ALA A 56 -14.00 17.95 10.93
C ALA A 56 -14.75 17.14 12.00
N ARG A 57 -15.55 16.17 11.53
CA ARG A 57 -16.23 15.20 12.40
C ARG A 57 -15.27 14.11 12.87
N SER A 58 -14.29 13.77 12.05
CA SER A 58 -13.37 12.66 12.27
C SER A 58 -12.00 12.94 11.69
N VAL A 59 -10.97 12.36 12.31
CA VAL A 59 -9.58 12.37 11.86
C VAL A 59 -9.09 10.93 11.79
N GLY A 60 -8.49 10.57 10.67
CA GLY A 60 -7.84 9.27 10.51
C GLY A 60 -6.54 9.40 9.73
N LEU A 61 -5.59 8.53 10.03
CA LEU A 61 -4.24 8.57 9.47
C LEU A 61 -3.89 7.27 8.76
N ALA A 62 -3.38 7.40 7.55
CA ALA A 62 -2.56 6.38 6.91
C ALA A 62 -1.13 6.51 7.44
N ILE A 63 -0.58 5.44 7.97
CA ILE A 63 0.75 5.41 8.56
C ILE A 63 1.58 4.27 7.99
N PRO A 64 2.92 4.39 7.93
CA PRO A 64 3.77 3.23 7.73
C PRO A 64 3.69 2.33 8.96
N GLY A 65 3.63 1.02 8.75
CA GLY A 65 3.43 0.05 9.83
C GLY A 65 2.01 0.05 10.40
N SER A 66 1.83 -0.45 11.61
CA SER A 66 0.51 -0.57 12.25
C SER A 66 0.59 -0.49 13.78
N PRO A 67 -0.48 -0.05 14.47
CA PRO A 67 -0.56 -0.18 15.92
C PRO A 67 -0.71 -1.66 16.33
N SER A 68 0.01 -2.07 17.35
CA SER A 68 -0.14 -3.40 17.96
C SER A 68 -1.47 -3.50 18.70
N PRO A 69 -2.36 -4.47 18.40
CA PRO A 69 -3.62 -4.63 19.14
C PRO A 69 -3.43 -4.90 20.64
N ARG A 70 -2.25 -5.44 21.02
CA ARG A 70 -1.93 -5.77 22.40
C ARG A 70 -1.42 -4.59 23.22
N THR A 71 -0.65 -3.68 22.62
CA THR A 71 0.08 -2.63 23.34
C THR A 71 -0.26 -1.22 22.89
N GLY A 72 -0.95 -1.04 21.77
CA GLY A 72 -1.16 0.27 21.12
C GLY A 72 0.08 0.88 20.48
N LEU A 73 1.27 0.28 20.69
CA LEU A 73 2.52 0.81 20.15
C LEU A 73 2.63 0.57 18.66
N ILE A 74 3.14 1.55 17.92
CA ILE A 74 3.45 1.38 16.49
C ILE A 74 4.56 0.35 16.30
N ARG A 75 4.39 -0.51 15.30
CA ARG A 75 5.35 -1.54 14.89
C ARG A 75 5.51 -1.59 13.38
N ASN A 76 6.63 -2.15 12.92
CA ASN A 76 6.91 -2.41 11.51
C ASN A 76 6.92 -1.15 10.63
N ALA A 77 7.09 0.04 11.22
CA ALA A 77 7.21 1.27 10.45
C ALA A 77 8.61 1.40 9.84
N ASN A 78 8.69 1.72 8.54
CA ASN A 78 9.94 2.10 7.88
C ASN A 78 10.44 3.48 8.36
N SER A 79 9.55 4.38 8.79
CA SER A 79 9.86 5.55 9.59
C SER A 79 10.14 5.11 11.02
N THR A 80 11.35 4.62 11.28
CA THR A 80 11.72 3.85 12.49
C THR A 80 11.49 4.59 13.80
N TYR A 81 11.50 5.93 13.80
CA TYR A 81 11.22 6.76 14.98
C TYR A 81 9.77 6.66 15.47
N LEU A 82 8.85 6.06 14.68
CA LEU A 82 7.50 5.75 15.12
C LEU A 82 7.41 4.45 15.93
N ASN A 83 8.33 3.50 15.68
CA ASN A 83 8.27 2.19 16.35
C ASN A 83 8.40 2.31 17.85
N GLY A 84 7.51 1.64 18.59
CA GLY A 84 7.46 1.67 20.05
C GLY A 84 6.78 2.93 20.62
N ARG A 85 6.19 3.80 19.78
CA ARG A 85 5.46 5.02 20.22
C ARG A 85 3.95 4.78 20.29
N ARG A 86 3.26 5.53 21.15
CA ARG A 86 1.80 5.53 21.32
C ARG A 86 1.14 6.59 20.43
N LEU A 87 1.39 6.54 19.14
CA LEU A 87 1.03 7.61 18.20
C LEU A 87 -0.46 8.00 18.27
N ALA A 88 -1.36 7.04 18.43
CA ALA A 88 -2.80 7.34 18.57
C ALA A 88 -3.07 8.16 19.83
N GLU A 89 -2.62 7.66 20.98
CA GLU A 89 -2.84 8.32 22.28
C GLU A 89 -2.21 9.73 22.32
N ASP A 90 -0.99 9.87 21.79
CA ASP A 90 -0.28 11.15 21.75
C ASP A 90 -0.98 12.17 20.84
N LEU A 91 -1.51 11.73 19.69
CA LEU A 91 -2.31 12.56 18.81
C LEU A 91 -3.66 12.92 19.42
N GLU A 92 -4.35 11.98 20.07
CA GLU A 92 -5.60 12.23 20.78
C GLU A 92 -5.43 13.27 21.88
N ALA A 93 -4.33 13.18 22.65
CA ALA A 93 -4.01 14.16 23.67
C ALA A 93 -3.73 15.56 23.06
N ALA A 94 -3.01 15.61 21.94
CA ALA A 94 -2.69 16.87 21.26
C ALA A 94 -3.93 17.53 20.60
N LEU A 95 -4.86 16.72 20.06
CA LEU A 95 -6.03 17.20 19.34
C LEU A 95 -7.29 17.36 20.20
N GLY A 96 -7.32 16.75 21.39
CA GLY A 96 -8.49 16.70 22.27
C GLY A 96 -9.67 15.90 21.71
N ARG A 97 -9.41 14.97 20.78
CA ARG A 97 -10.44 14.15 20.13
C ARG A 97 -9.87 12.82 19.63
N PRO A 98 -10.72 11.79 19.45
CA PRO A 98 -10.29 10.48 18.97
C PRO A 98 -9.69 10.54 17.57
N VAL A 99 -8.69 9.66 17.32
CA VAL A 99 -8.10 9.41 15.99
C VAL A 99 -8.14 7.92 15.65
N ARG A 100 -8.16 7.59 14.37
CA ARG A 100 -7.97 6.21 13.89
C ARG A 100 -6.71 6.13 13.04
N LEU A 101 -5.97 5.06 13.20
CA LEU A 101 -4.76 4.78 12.44
C LEU A 101 -4.94 3.49 11.65
N ALA A 102 -4.47 3.46 10.43
CA ALA A 102 -4.32 2.24 9.65
C ALA A 102 -3.05 2.28 8.80
N ASN A 103 -2.59 1.12 8.37
CA ASN A 103 -1.49 1.00 7.43
C ASN A 103 -1.86 1.67 6.08
N ASP A 104 -0.84 2.13 5.36
CA ASP A 104 -0.98 2.81 4.06
C ASP A 104 -1.70 1.95 3.01
N ALA A 105 -1.43 0.63 2.95
CA ALA A 105 -2.10 -0.27 2.02
C ALA A 105 -3.58 -0.51 2.39
N ASN A 106 -3.91 -0.54 3.67
CA ASN A 106 -5.29 -0.57 4.15
C ASN A 106 -6.04 0.70 3.76
N CYS A 107 -5.39 1.85 3.89
CA CYS A 107 -5.97 3.13 3.46
C CYS A 107 -6.14 3.20 1.93
N LEU A 108 -5.19 2.68 1.14
CA LEU A 108 -5.37 2.53 -0.30
C LEU A 108 -6.62 1.69 -0.60
N ALA A 109 -6.75 0.52 0.01
CA ALA A 109 -7.88 -0.37 -0.24
C ALA A 109 -9.22 0.29 0.11
N LEU A 110 -9.33 0.97 1.26
CA LEU A 110 -10.53 1.73 1.65
C LEU A 110 -10.85 2.86 0.67
N SER A 111 -9.86 3.63 0.27
CA SER A 111 -10.03 4.72 -0.69
C SER A 111 -10.59 4.21 -2.02
N GLU A 112 -9.97 3.16 -2.55
CA GLU A 112 -10.31 2.62 -3.86
C GLU A 112 -11.64 1.84 -3.85
N ALA A 113 -12.01 1.22 -2.74
CA ALA A 113 -13.31 0.57 -2.56
C ALA A 113 -14.45 1.60 -2.45
N ALA A 114 -14.22 2.74 -1.83
CA ALA A 114 -15.27 3.71 -1.56
C ALA A 114 -15.72 4.48 -2.81
N ASP A 115 -14.78 5.05 -3.57
CA ASP A 115 -15.05 5.89 -4.75
C ASP A 115 -13.94 5.83 -5.81
N GLY A 116 -13.05 4.84 -5.71
CA GLY A 116 -11.94 4.63 -6.63
C GLY A 116 -12.19 3.58 -7.70
N ALA A 117 -11.14 2.87 -8.09
CA ALA A 117 -11.16 1.86 -9.16
C ALA A 117 -11.96 0.60 -8.80
N GLY A 118 -12.16 0.34 -7.51
CA GLY A 118 -12.95 -0.79 -6.99
C GLY A 118 -14.34 -0.42 -6.50
N ALA A 119 -14.81 0.80 -6.75
CA ALA A 119 -16.12 1.24 -6.28
C ALA A 119 -17.24 0.33 -6.80
N GLY A 120 -18.10 -0.13 -5.89
CA GLY A 120 -19.22 -1.02 -6.19
C GLY A 120 -18.90 -2.52 -6.18
N ALA A 121 -17.64 -2.93 -6.01
CA ALA A 121 -17.26 -4.32 -5.81
C ALA A 121 -17.59 -4.78 -4.38
N ALA A 122 -18.07 -5.99 -4.20
CA ALA A 122 -18.32 -6.58 -2.88
C ALA A 122 -17.00 -6.89 -2.16
N SER A 123 -15.95 -7.23 -2.90
CA SER A 123 -14.62 -7.46 -2.34
C SER A 123 -13.51 -6.83 -3.20
N LEU A 124 -12.54 -6.21 -2.53
CA LEU A 124 -11.39 -5.56 -3.15
C LEU A 124 -10.11 -5.94 -2.41
N PHE A 125 -9.08 -6.29 -3.15
CA PHE A 125 -7.73 -6.41 -2.61
C PHE A 125 -6.83 -5.31 -3.18
N GLY A 126 -6.42 -4.36 -2.33
CA GLY A 126 -5.44 -3.32 -2.69
C GLY A 126 -4.02 -3.84 -2.52
N VAL A 127 -3.15 -3.56 -3.47
CA VAL A 127 -1.72 -3.90 -3.41
C VAL A 127 -0.88 -2.66 -3.67
N ILE A 128 -0.04 -2.27 -2.72
CA ILE A 128 0.97 -1.23 -2.93
C ILE A 128 2.26 -1.88 -3.43
N LEU A 129 2.70 -1.47 -4.62
CA LEU A 129 3.94 -1.88 -5.27
C LEU A 129 4.89 -0.67 -5.32
N GLY A 130 5.49 -0.36 -4.16
CA GLY A 130 6.38 0.79 -3.96
C GLY A 130 7.81 0.38 -3.64
N THR A 131 8.47 1.08 -2.70
CA THR A 131 9.76 0.67 -2.11
C THR A 131 9.64 -0.70 -1.45
N GLY A 132 8.52 -0.94 -0.76
CA GLY A 132 8.09 -2.24 -0.25
C GLY A 132 6.85 -2.75 -0.98
N CYS A 133 6.20 -3.76 -0.39
CA CYS A 133 4.94 -4.33 -0.85
C CYS A 133 3.99 -4.48 0.33
N GLY A 134 2.83 -3.83 0.26
CA GLY A 134 1.76 -3.95 1.25
C GLY A 134 0.44 -4.38 0.62
N GLY A 135 -0.45 -4.96 1.41
CA GLY A 135 -1.80 -5.32 0.99
C GLY A 135 -2.87 -4.79 1.93
N GLY A 136 -4.09 -4.64 1.41
CA GLY A 136 -5.29 -4.31 2.17
C GLY A 136 -6.51 -4.99 1.57
N LEU A 137 -7.35 -5.57 2.41
CA LEU A 137 -8.56 -6.28 2.01
C LEU A 137 -9.81 -5.55 2.51
N VAL A 138 -10.73 -5.28 1.59
CA VAL A 138 -12.05 -4.69 1.90
C VAL A 138 -13.13 -5.66 1.43
N ILE A 139 -14.09 -5.97 2.30
CA ILE A 139 -15.26 -6.81 2.02
C ILE A 139 -16.49 -6.02 2.44
N ASP A 140 -17.49 -5.89 1.55
CA ASP A 140 -18.72 -5.14 1.79
C ASP A 140 -18.48 -3.71 2.33
N GLY A 141 -17.46 -3.04 1.77
CA GLY A 141 -17.05 -1.69 2.16
C GLY A 141 -16.30 -1.59 3.49
N LYS A 142 -16.01 -2.72 4.16
CA LYS A 142 -15.32 -2.78 5.45
C LYS A 142 -13.92 -3.32 5.32
N LEU A 143 -12.98 -2.64 5.98
CA LEU A 143 -11.60 -3.09 6.07
C LEU A 143 -11.49 -4.35 6.91
N VAL A 144 -10.78 -5.36 6.40
CA VAL A 144 -10.44 -6.57 7.12
C VAL A 144 -9.07 -6.39 7.80
N GLU A 145 -9.07 -6.04 9.08
CA GLU A 145 -7.82 -5.87 9.84
C GLU A 145 -7.28 -7.20 10.41
N GLY A 146 -8.18 -8.16 10.65
CA GLY A 146 -7.85 -9.43 11.29
C GLY A 146 -7.65 -9.32 12.81
N ALA A 147 -7.64 -10.46 13.49
CA ALA A 147 -7.54 -10.52 14.96
C ALA A 147 -6.21 -9.96 15.51
N HIS A 148 -5.17 -9.93 14.71
CA HIS A 148 -3.83 -9.49 15.11
C HIS A 148 -3.35 -8.27 14.30
N ALA A 149 -4.25 -7.61 13.56
CA ALA A 149 -3.94 -6.50 12.65
C ALA A 149 -2.79 -6.84 11.68
N VAL A 150 -2.86 -8.01 11.06
CA VAL A 150 -1.91 -8.52 10.04
C VAL A 150 -2.64 -9.11 8.84
N ALA A 151 -3.95 -8.91 8.70
CA ALA A 151 -4.64 -9.34 7.51
C ALA A 151 -4.05 -8.61 6.29
N ALA A 152 -3.95 -9.34 5.17
CA ALA A 152 -3.41 -8.83 3.92
C ALA A 152 -1.91 -8.43 3.94
N GLU A 153 -1.11 -8.82 4.94
CA GLU A 153 0.35 -8.64 4.98
C GLU A 153 1.06 -9.56 3.95
N ILE A 154 0.66 -9.46 2.69
CA ILE A 154 1.14 -10.31 1.60
C ILE A 154 2.61 -10.13 1.28
N GLY A 155 3.17 -8.98 1.59
CA GLY A 155 4.59 -8.71 1.38
C GLY A 155 5.50 -9.71 2.11
N HIS A 156 5.02 -10.28 3.22
CA HIS A 156 5.80 -11.18 4.08
C HIS A 156 5.41 -12.66 4.00
N ILE A 157 4.54 -13.05 3.07
CA ILE A 157 4.40 -14.45 2.67
C ILE A 157 5.53 -14.85 1.73
N SER A 158 5.87 -16.14 1.67
CA SER A 158 6.84 -16.66 0.71
C SER A 158 6.32 -16.50 -0.72
N LEU A 159 7.24 -16.31 -1.69
CA LEU A 159 6.88 -16.37 -3.11
C LEU A 159 6.20 -17.72 -3.41
N PRO A 160 4.95 -17.71 -3.93
CA PRO A 160 4.25 -18.95 -4.23
C PRO A 160 4.90 -19.70 -5.41
N TRP A 161 4.89 -21.04 -5.34
CA TRP A 161 5.43 -21.94 -6.39
C TRP A 161 6.81 -21.50 -6.90
N PRO A 162 7.80 -21.33 -6.02
CA PRO A 162 9.12 -20.88 -6.44
C PRO A 162 9.82 -21.92 -7.28
N SER A 163 10.58 -21.50 -8.28
CA SER A 163 11.51 -22.38 -8.99
C SER A 163 12.72 -22.76 -8.10
N ALA A 164 13.53 -23.68 -8.54
CA ALA A 164 14.76 -24.06 -7.80
C ALA A 164 15.73 -22.86 -7.66
N GLU A 165 15.78 -22.00 -8.66
CA GLU A 165 16.62 -20.80 -8.67
C GLU A 165 16.07 -19.69 -7.76
N GLU A 166 14.77 -19.72 -7.45
CA GLU A 166 14.11 -18.76 -6.57
C GLU A 166 14.15 -19.18 -5.09
N ALA A 167 14.52 -20.40 -4.78
CA ALA A 167 14.62 -20.88 -3.40
C ALA A 167 16.08 -20.87 -2.91
N PRO A 168 16.36 -20.46 -1.64
CA PRO A 168 15.44 -19.97 -0.59
C PRO A 168 15.00 -18.50 -0.75
N GLY A 169 15.42 -17.83 -1.80
CA GLY A 169 15.12 -16.43 -2.08
C GLY A 169 15.94 -15.42 -1.27
N PRO A 170 15.78 -14.13 -1.58
CA PRO A 170 16.51 -13.05 -0.91
C PRO A 170 16.10 -12.90 0.56
N ALA A 171 17.07 -12.47 1.40
CA ALA A 171 16.80 -12.13 2.79
C ALA A 171 15.83 -10.94 2.87
N CYS A 172 14.85 -11.04 3.76
CA CYS A 172 13.88 -9.99 4.05
C CYS A 172 14.21 -9.34 5.39
N TRP A 173 13.89 -8.06 5.52
CA TRP A 173 14.07 -7.32 6.78
C TRP A 173 13.24 -7.88 7.94
N CYS A 174 12.18 -8.64 7.67
CA CYS A 174 11.38 -9.34 8.69
C CYS A 174 12.11 -10.51 9.35
N GLY A 175 13.32 -10.86 8.90
CA GLY A 175 14.14 -11.96 9.42
C GLY A 175 13.97 -13.28 8.66
N LEU A 176 13.03 -13.36 7.71
CA LEU A 176 12.82 -14.53 6.85
C LEU A 176 13.51 -14.33 5.48
N SER A 177 13.45 -15.35 4.62
CA SER A 177 13.94 -15.30 3.24
C SER A 177 12.83 -15.62 2.26
N GLY A 178 12.93 -15.10 1.02
CA GLY A 178 12.00 -15.38 -0.06
C GLY A 178 10.61 -14.74 0.09
N CYS A 179 10.46 -13.77 1.00
CA CYS A 179 9.22 -12.99 1.13
C CYS A 179 8.85 -12.33 -0.20
N LEU A 180 7.55 -12.30 -0.51
CA LEU A 180 7.02 -11.76 -1.77
C LEU A 180 7.49 -10.32 -2.03
N GLU A 181 7.57 -9.48 -1.00
CA GLU A 181 8.10 -8.11 -1.09
C GLU A 181 9.50 -8.08 -1.70
N THR A 182 10.36 -9.04 -1.40
CA THR A 182 11.73 -9.07 -1.92
C THR A 182 11.79 -9.31 -3.42
N TRP A 183 10.68 -9.67 -4.04
CA TRP A 183 10.56 -9.98 -5.46
C TRP A 183 9.73 -8.96 -6.23
N ILE A 184 8.56 -8.54 -5.66
CA ILE A 184 7.56 -7.73 -6.36
C ILE A 184 7.49 -6.27 -5.92
N SER A 185 8.29 -5.84 -4.95
CA SER A 185 8.48 -4.40 -4.72
C SER A 185 9.35 -3.77 -5.81
N GLY A 186 9.30 -2.45 -5.96
CA GLY A 186 10.21 -1.73 -6.85
C GLY A 186 11.67 -1.93 -6.49
N THR A 187 11.99 -2.03 -5.19
CA THR A 187 13.34 -2.37 -4.70
C THR A 187 13.73 -3.80 -5.05
N GLY A 188 12.79 -4.75 -4.92
CA GLY A 188 12.98 -6.14 -5.32
C GLY A 188 13.27 -6.28 -6.81
N PHE A 189 12.50 -5.59 -7.65
CA PHE A 189 12.70 -5.54 -9.11
C PHE A 189 14.07 -5.00 -9.50
N GLN A 190 14.51 -3.87 -8.88
CA GLN A 190 15.83 -3.30 -9.13
C GLN A 190 16.95 -4.29 -8.77
N ARG A 191 16.83 -4.95 -7.63
CA ARG A 191 17.82 -5.92 -7.14
C ARG A 191 17.88 -7.17 -8.03
N ASP A 192 16.74 -7.68 -8.51
CA ASP A 192 16.70 -8.81 -9.44
C ASP A 192 17.41 -8.47 -10.76
N HIS A 193 17.17 -7.28 -11.30
CA HIS A 193 17.86 -6.81 -12.50
C HIS A 193 19.38 -6.66 -12.27
N GLU A 194 19.78 -6.04 -11.15
CA GLU A 194 21.19 -5.86 -10.81
C GLU A 194 21.89 -7.21 -10.63
N ALA A 195 21.27 -8.16 -9.94
CA ALA A 195 21.82 -9.50 -9.75
C ALA A 195 22.02 -10.24 -11.08
N ALA A 196 21.10 -10.08 -12.04
CA ALA A 196 21.18 -10.74 -13.34
C ALA A 196 22.14 -10.06 -14.32
N THR A 197 22.43 -8.75 -14.17
CA THR A 197 23.12 -7.96 -15.18
C THR A 197 24.36 -7.23 -14.69
N GLY A 198 24.54 -7.09 -13.38
CA GLY A 198 25.55 -6.22 -12.75
C GLY A 198 25.23 -4.72 -12.86
N ARG A 199 24.05 -4.32 -13.39
CA ARG A 199 23.66 -2.92 -13.62
C ARG A 199 22.70 -2.46 -12.51
N ALA A 200 23.16 -1.57 -11.63
CA ALA A 200 22.37 -1.00 -10.53
C ALA A 200 21.44 0.13 -11.04
N TRP A 201 20.43 -0.21 -11.82
CA TRP A 201 19.48 0.74 -12.39
C TRP A 201 18.25 0.92 -11.49
N LYS A 202 17.66 2.12 -11.54
CA LYS A 202 16.34 2.37 -10.94
C LYS A 202 15.25 1.68 -11.76
N ALA A 203 14.15 1.29 -11.10
CA ALA A 203 13.05 0.56 -11.73
C ALA A 203 12.57 1.18 -13.05
N GLN A 204 12.40 2.50 -13.10
CA GLN A 204 11.99 3.21 -14.31
C GLN A 204 12.99 3.01 -15.46
N ALA A 205 14.30 3.10 -15.18
CA ALA A 205 15.33 2.91 -16.21
C ALA A 205 15.34 1.47 -16.76
N VAL A 206 15.07 0.46 -15.92
CA VAL A 206 14.93 -0.93 -16.36
C VAL A 206 13.71 -1.08 -17.28
N ILE A 207 12.57 -0.49 -16.88
CA ILE A 207 11.33 -0.51 -17.69
C ILE A 207 11.53 0.17 -19.03
N ASP A 208 12.15 1.35 -19.04
CA ASP A 208 12.41 2.10 -20.29
C ASP A 208 13.36 1.34 -21.23
N ALA A 209 14.38 0.69 -20.68
CA ALA A 209 15.30 -0.14 -21.44
C ALA A 209 14.61 -1.40 -22.00
N ALA A 210 13.73 -2.05 -21.23
CA ALA A 210 12.93 -3.18 -21.71
C ALA A 210 12.06 -2.77 -22.91
N ARG A 211 11.40 -1.62 -22.84
CA ARG A 211 10.59 -1.05 -23.92
C ARG A 211 11.43 -0.64 -25.14
N ALA A 212 12.70 -0.27 -24.90
CA ALA A 212 13.66 0.03 -25.97
C ALA A 212 14.30 -1.22 -26.60
N GLY A 213 13.96 -2.43 -26.14
CA GLY A 213 14.45 -3.70 -26.69
C GLY A 213 15.70 -4.27 -26.01
N ASP A 214 16.12 -3.77 -24.84
CA ASP A 214 17.17 -4.44 -24.05
C ASP A 214 16.65 -5.78 -23.54
N ALA A 215 17.21 -6.88 -24.04
CA ALA A 215 16.75 -8.23 -23.76
C ALA A 215 16.89 -8.61 -22.26
N GLN A 216 17.92 -8.10 -21.55
CA GLN A 216 18.11 -8.39 -20.14
C GLN A 216 17.09 -7.64 -19.26
N ALA A 217 16.78 -6.39 -19.63
CA ALA A 217 15.75 -5.61 -18.95
C ALA A 217 14.34 -6.20 -19.21
N ALA A 218 14.06 -6.64 -20.44
CA ALA A 218 12.82 -7.33 -20.79
C ALA A 218 12.66 -8.64 -19.97
N ALA A 219 13.72 -9.46 -19.87
CA ALA A 219 13.69 -10.67 -19.06
C ALA A 219 13.47 -10.39 -17.57
N ALA A 220 14.02 -9.28 -17.04
CA ALA A 220 13.75 -8.88 -15.66
C ALA A 220 12.27 -8.48 -15.46
N LEU A 221 11.70 -7.74 -16.41
CA LEU A 221 10.28 -7.38 -16.39
C LEU A 221 9.38 -8.62 -16.49
N ASP A 222 9.74 -9.60 -17.32
CA ASP A 222 9.01 -10.87 -17.44
C ASP A 222 8.97 -11.63 -16.11
N ARG A 223 10.12 -11.78 -15.46
CA ARG A 223 10.20 -12.43 -14.13
C ARG A 223 9.38 -11.67 -13.07
N TYR A 224 9.43 -10.34 -13.10
CA TYR A 224 8.65 -9.51 -12.19
C TYR A 224 7.15 -9.75 -12.34
N ILE A 225 6.65 -9.72 -13.58
CA ILE A 225 5.22 -9.92 -13.87
C ILE A 225 4.78 -11.32 -13.50
N ASP A 226 5.58 -12.35 -13.79
CA ASP A 226 5.29 -13.73 -13.42
C ASP A 226 5.18 -13.90 -11.88
N ARG A 227 6.15 -13.37 -11.13
CA ARG A 227 6.15 -13.44 -9.65
C ARG A 227 4.97 -12.70 -9.04
N LEU A 228 4.63 -11.52 -9.57
CA LEU A 228 3.46 -10.76 -9.13
C LEU A 228 2.18 -11.56 -9.42
N GLY A 229 2.04 -12.13 -10.61
CA GLY A 229 0.89 -12.95 -10.99
C GLY A 229 0.71 -14.16 -10.08
N ARG A 230 1.80 -14.87 -9.72
CA ARG A 230 1.77 -15.95 -8.72
C ARG A 230 1.33 -15.46 -7.34
N GLY A 231 1.83 -14.30 -6.91
CA GLY A 231 1.40 -13.67 -5.66
C GLY A 231 -0.09 -13.35 -5.64
N LEU A 232 -0.62 -12.76 -6.72
CA LEU A 232 -2.05 -12.47 -6.85
C LEU A 232 -2.90 -13.75 -6.89
N ALA A 233 -2.44 -14.79 -7.60
CA ALA A 233 -3.14 -16.08 -7.65
C ALA A 233 -3.26 -16.74 -6.27
N MET A 234 -2.24 -16.61 -5.41
CA MET A 234 -2.33 -17.09 -4.02
C MET A 234 -3.44 -16.32 -3.27
N ILE A 235 -3.56 -15.02 -3.50
CA ILE A 235 -4.62 -14.21 -2.87
C ILE A 235 -5.99 -14.64 -3.38
N VAL A 236 -6.14 -14.91 -4.68
CA VAL A 236 -7.40 -15.48 -5.22
C VAL A 236 -7.76 -16.78 -4.52
N ASN A 237 -6.82 -17.71 -4.42
CA ASN A 237 -7.07 -19.00 -3.75
C ASN A 237 -7.40 -18.89 -2.25
N LEU A 238 -7.14 -17.75 -1.61
CA LEU A 238 -7.42 -17.52 -0.18
C LEU A 238 -8.63 -16.64 0.09
N ALA A 239 -8.86 -15.62 -0.73
CA ALA A 239 -9.82 -14.55 -0.46
C ALA A 239 -10.76 -14.23 -1.63
N ASP A 240 -10.46 -14.72 -2.83
CA ASP A 240 -11.22 -14.58 -4.07
C ASP A 240 -11.84 -13.16 -4.28
N PRO A 241 -11.02 -12.11 -4.32
CA PRO A 241 -11.54 -10.76 -4.47
C PRO A 241 -12.06 -10.51 -5.88
N GLU A 242 -13.17 -9.76 -6.01
CA GLU A 242 -13.71 -9.35 -7.32
C GLU A 242 -12.76 -8.43 -8.09
N VAL A 243 -11.94 -7.64 -7.36
CA VAL A 243 -11.02 -6.70 -7.98
C VAL A 243 -9.72 -6.56 -7.20
N PHE A 244 -8.60 -6.60 -7.92
CA PHE A 244 -7.31 -6.13 -7.44
C PHE A 244 -7.09 -4.70 -7.87
N VAL A 245 -6.71 -3.84 -6.94
CA VAL A 245 -6.31 -2.46 -7.24
C VAL A 245 -4.83 -2.30 -6.91
N LEU A 246 -4.03 -2.02 -7.93
CA LEU A 246 -2.58 -1.85 -7.80
C LEU A 246 -2.24 -0.37 -7.63
N GLY A 247 -1.50 -0.05 -6.56
CA GLY A 247 -0.97 1.26 -6.26
C GLY A 247 0.56 1.25 -6.14
N GLY A 248 1.15 2.41 -5.89
CA GLY A 248 2.60 2.57 -5.81
C GLY A 248 3.27 2.74 -7.18
N GLY A 249 4.58 3.01 -7.19
CA GLY A 249 5.31 3.37 -8.41
C GLY A 249 5.27 2.30 -9.51
N MET A 250 5.33 1.02 -9.13
CA MET A 250 5.29 -0.07 -10.11
C MET A 250 3.91 -0.29 -10.74
N SER A 251 2.83 0.20 -10.15
CA SER A 251 1.49 0.14 -10.75
C SER A 251 1.34 0.97 -12.05
N ASN A 252 2.31 1.84 -12.34
CA ASN A 252 2.36 2.61 -13.59
C ASN A 252 2.92 1.80 -14.79
N VAL A 253 3.34 0.56 -14.57
CA VAL A 253 3.80 -0.34 -15.62
C VAL A 253 2.58 -0.92 -16.33
N VAL A 254 2.26 -0.39 -17.51
CA VAL A 254 1.02 -0.73 -18.23
C VAL A 254 0.95 -2.20 -18.64
N GLU A 255 2.09 -2.82 -18.89
CA GLU A 255 2.23 -4.23 -19.25
C GLU A 255 1.70 -5.19 -18.17
N LEU A 256 1.56 -4.71 -16.91
CA LEU A 256 0.96 -5.49 -15.83
C LEU A 256 -0.50 -5.85 -16.14
N TYR A 257 -1.26 -4.88 -16.60
CA TYR A 257 -2.72 -5.04 -16.78
C TYR A 257 -3.09 -5.93 -17.95
N ASP A 258 -2.23 -5.99 -18.96
CA ASP A 258 -2.41 -6.85 -20.12
C ASP A 258 -2.00 -8.30 -19.84
N ARG A 259 -1.00 -8.52 -18.96
CA ARG A 259 -0.34 -9.83 -18.81
C ARG A 259 -0.70 -10.59 -17.54
N LEU A 260 -0.99 -9.87 -16.45
CA LEU A 260 -1.29 -10.50 -15.16
C LEU A 260 -2.52 -11.41 -15.19
N PRO A 261 -3.65 -11.07 -15.89
CA PRO A 261 -4.82 -11.93 -15.88
C PRO A 261 -4.50 -13.36 -16.35
N ASP A 262 -3.76 -13.51 -17.44
CA ASP A 262 -3.38 -14.83 -17.97
C ASP A 262 -2.44 -15.59 -17.05
N ILE A 263 -1.57 -14.89 -16.30
CA ILE A 263 -0.66 -15.54 -15.36
C ILE A 263 -1.44 -15.99 -14.13
N VAL A 264 -2.28 -15.13 -13.57
CA VAL A 264 -3.10 -15.47 -12.41
C VAL A 264 -3.98 -16.69 -12.72
N ALA A 265 -4.65 -16.71 -13.87
CA ALA A 265 -5.53 -17.80 -14.30
C ALA A 265 -4.82 -19.17 -14.33
N ARG A 266 -3.50 -19.24 -14.54
CA ARG A 266 -2.73 -20.50 -14.53
C ARG A 266 -2.58 -21.13 -13.15
N TYR A 267 -2.66 -20.33 -12.07
CA TYR A 267 -2.35 -20.75 -10.71
C TYR A 267 -3.56 -20.74 -9.77
N VAL A 268 -4.69 -20.22 -10.21
CA VAL A 268 -5.93 -20.25 -9.42
C VAL A 268 -6.60 -21.61 -9.54
N PHE A 269 -7.23 -22.06 -8.45
CA PHE A 269 -8.01 -23.29 -8.42
C PHE A 269 -9.45 -23.01 -8.89
N SER A 270 -9.56 -22.50 -10.11
CA SER A 270 -10.84 -22.18 -10.76
C SER A 270 -10.71 -22.45 -12.27
N ASP A 271 -11.79 -22.89 -12.90
CA ASP A 271 -11.92 -23.08 -14.34
C ASP A 271 -12.47 -21.84 -15.07
N SER A 272 -12.86 -20.81 -14.32
CA SER A 272 -13.57 -19.63 -14.83
C SER A 272 -13.20 -18.34 -14.11
N TRP A 273 -11.93 -18.17 -13.68
CA TRP A 273 -11.53 -16.93 -13.01
C TRP A 273 -11.51 -15.74 -14.01
N GLU A 274 -12.30 -14.73 -13.72
CA GLU A 274 -12.47 -13.50 -14.50
C GLU A 274 -12.20 -12.24 -13.64
N GLY A 275 -11.37 -12.35 -12.60
CA GLY A 275 -11.06 -11.25 -11.68
C GLY A 275 -10.40 -10.06 -12.39
N ARG A 276 -10.78 -8.84 -11.98
CA ARG A 276 -10.24 -7.60 -12.53
C ARG A 276 -8.96 -7.20 -11.83
N ILE A 277 -7.96 -6.76 -12.60
CA ILE A 277 -6.73 -6.15 -12.09
C ILE A 277 -6.63 -4.75 -12.70
N VAL A 278 -6.67 -3.71 -11.86
CA VAL A 278 -6.76 -2.32 -12.33
C VAL A 278 -5.79 -1.40 -11.56
N PRO A 279 -5.33 -0.29 -12.18
CA PRO A 279 -4.56 0.71 -11.46
C PRO A 279 -5.43 1.48 -10.46
N ALA A 280 -4.80 1.94 -9.37
CA ALA A 280 -5.44 2.83 -8.42
C ALA A 280 -5.87 4.13 -9.10
N ARG A 281 -7.11 4.52 -8.89
CA ARG A 281 -7.68 5.77 -9.43
C ARG A 281 -7.06 7.00 -8.80
N TRP A 282 -6.82 6.95 -7.47
CA TRP A 282 -6.41 8.11 -6.71
C TRP A 282 -4.89 8.23 -6.56
N GLY A 283 -4.13 7.20 -6.94
CA GLY A 283 -2.67 7.18 -6.92
C GLY A 283 -2.08 7.64 -5.58
N ASP A 284 -1.21 8.66 -5.60
CA ASP A 284 -0.59 9.25 -4.41
C ASP A 284 -1.58 9.80 -3.37
N SER A 285 -2.85 10.01 -3.73
CA SER A 285 -3.86 10.52 -2.81
C SER A 285 -4.63 9.43 -2.08
N SER A 286 -4.42 8.15 -2.42
CA SER A 286 -5.16 7.03 -1.80
C SER A 286 -4.93 6.94 -0.29
N GLY A 287 -3.72 7.23 0.20
CA GLY A 287 -3.40 7.23 1.63
C GLY A 287 -4.24 8.25 2.40
N VAL A 288 -4.18 9.52 2.00
CA VAL A 288 -4.92 10.60 2.68
C VAL A 288 -6.44 10.42 2.58
N ARG A 289 -6.95 9.94 1.43
CA ARG A 289 -8.38 9.65 1.23
C ARG A 289 -8.85 8.48 2.09
N GLY A 290 -8.07 7.39 2.14
CA GLY A 290 -8.35 6.23 2.96
C GLY A 290 -8.31 6.56 4.45
N GLY A 291 -7.33 7.34 4.89
CA GLY A 291 -7.28 7.87 6.26
C GLY A 291 -8.58 8.58 6.64
N ALA A 292 -9.08 9.48 5.78
CA ALA A 292 -10.34 10.18 6.02
C ALA A 292 -11.57 9.26 6.13
N ARG A 293 -11.50 8.03 5.61
CA ARG A 293 -12.60 7.05 5.57
C ARG A 293 -12.55 5.99 6.68
N LEU A 294 -11.52 5.99 7.51
CA LEU A 294 -11.37 5.02 8.60
C LEU A 294 -12.54 5.03 9.60
N TRP A 295 -13.35 6.08 9.62
CA TRP A 295 -14.53 6.19 10.48
C TRP A 295 -15.84 5.76 9.80
N ASP A 296 -15.80 5.50 8.50
CA ASP A 296 -16.95 4.99 7.73
C ASP A 296 -16.94 3.45 7.71
N ALA A 297 -15.81 2.81 8.07
CA ALA A 297 -15.55 1.37 8.02
C ALA A 297 -15.95 0.63 9.30
#